data_23a898fed13516a3b55f89f2c4c41495
#
_entry.id   23a898fed13516a3b55f89f2c4c41495
#
_cell.length_a   1.000
_cell.length_b   1.000
_cell.length_c   1.000
_cell.angle_alpha   90.00
_cell.angle_beta   90.00
_cell.angle_gamma   90.00
#
_symmetry.space_group_name_H-M   'P 1'
#
loop_
_entity.id
_entity.type
_entity.pdbx_description
1 polymer ?
#
loop_
_entity_poly.entity_id
_entity_poly.type
_entity_poly.pdbx_seq_one_letter_code
_entity_poly.pdbx_strand_id
1 'polypeptide(L)'
;MIDRYKYAKALAKQGFDIFRVKSGKKTPFSTGWQKEAKPDATPWGNGVDFNIGVYCGVMLIIVDIDIKNSIDGEAAWKALGIKESLFQVRTASGGRHIYYLVPKGTKIANSASKIADGVDIRAVGGYVVGPGSEVDGSKYTPINVGATMME
;
A
#
# COMPACT_ATOMS: atom_id res chain seq x y z
N MET A 1 2.27 -9.00 -18.97
CA MET A 1 1.14 -9.20 -18.02
C MET A 1 1.66 -9.27 -16.59
N ILE A 2 0.99 -8.62 -15.66
CA ILE A 2 1.37 -8.68 -14.25
C ILE A 2 0.77 -9.96 -13.65
N ASP A 3 1.59 -10.71 -12.96
CA ASP A 3 1.09 -11.86 -12.20
C ASP A 3 0.67 -11.38 -10.80
N ARG A 4 -0.56 -10.91 -10.67
CA ARG A 4 -1.09 -10.42 -9.41
C ARG A 4 -1.17 -11.48 -8.34
N TYR A 5 -1.40 -12.70 -8.72
CA TYR A 5 -1.46 -13.80 -7.77
C TYR A 5 -0.12 -13.97 -7.04
N LYS A 6 0.99 -13.81 -7.76
CA LYS A 6 2.33 -13.87 -7.16
C LYS A 6 2.50 -12.81 -6.08
N TYR A 7 2.09 -11.57 -6.37
CA TYR A 7 2.17 -10.49 -5.39
C TYR A 7 1.24 -10.71 -4.20
N ALA A 8 0.01 -11.14 -4.48
CA ALA A 8 -0.95 -11.43 -3.41
C ALA A 8 -0.42 -12.53 -2.48
N LYS A 9 0.16 -13.59 -3.04
CA LYS A 9 0.76 -14.66 -2.24
C LYS A 9 1.90 -14.16 -1.38
N ALA A 10 2.76 -13.31 -1.92
CA ALA A 10 3.88 -12.77 -1.15
C ALA A 10 3.40 -11.90 0.02
N LEU A 11 2.39 -11.08 -0.22
CA LEU A 11 1.80 -10.24 0.84
C LEU A 11 1.12 -11.10 1.92
N ALA A 12 0.30 -12.05 1.49
CA ALA A 12 -0.41 -12.93 2.42
C ALA A 12 0.56 -13.75 3.28
N LYS A 13 1.65 -14.24 2.69
CA LYS A 13 2.66 -15.01 3.40
C LYS A 13 3.32 -14.21 4.52
N GLN A 14 3.44 -12.90 4.35
CA GLN A 14 4.00 -12.02 5.37
C GLN A 14 2.96 -11.59 6.41
N GLY A 15 1.71 -12.00 6.25
CA GLY A 15 0.65 -11.70 7.20
C GLY A 15 -0.11 -10.40 6.92
N PHE A 16 0.11 -9.77 5.77
CA PHE A 16 -0.66 -8.59 5.43
C PHE A 16 -2.12 -8.93 5.14
N ASP A 17 -3.02 -8.12 5.64
CA ASP A 17 -4.45 -8.23 5.35
C ASP A 17 -4.72 -7.60 3.99
N ILE A 18 -5.14 -8.43 3.04
CA ILE A 18 -5.37 -7.98 1.66
C ILE A 18 -6.82 -8.21 1.26
N PHE A 19 -7.30 -7.40 0.34
CA PHE A 19 -8.68 -7.49 -0.16
C PHE A 19 -8.72 -7.04 -1.62
N ARG A 20 -9.82 -7.39 -2.31
CA ARG A 20 -9.97 -7.09 -3.73
C ARG A 20 -10.28 -5.62 -3.96
N VAL A 21 -9.57 -5.03 -4.92
CA VAL A 21 -9.81 -3.68 -5.42
C VAL A 21 -10.23 -3.82 -6.88
N LYS A 22 -11.12 -2.97 -7.35
CA LYS A 22 -11.60 -3.03 -8.74
C LYS A 22 -10.45 -2.94 -9.72
N SER A 23 -10.50 -3.76 -10.77
CA SER A 23 -9.48 -3.78 -11.82
C SER A 23 -9.24 -2.40 -12.39
N GLY A 24 -7.96 -2.01 -12.47
CA GLY A 24 -7.55 -0.71 -13.02
C GLY A 24 -7.92 0.49 -12.17
N LYS A 25 -8.43 0.29 -10.97
CA LYS A 25 -8.95 1.36 -10.11
C LYS A 25 -8.38 1.26 -8.70
N LYS A 26 -8.71 2.24 -7.86
CA LYS A 26 -8.32 2.29 -6.44
C LYS A 26 -9.47 1.98 -5.50
N THR A 27 -10.67 1.76 -6.01
CA THR A 27 -11.88 1.56 -5.23
C THR A 27 -12.01 0.11 -4.81
N PRO A 28 -12.34 -0.20 -3.55
CA PRO A 28 -12.60 -1.57 -3.13
C PRO A 28 -13.68 -2.22 -3.99
N PHE A 29 -13.53 -3.51 -4.26
CA PHE A 29 -14.50 -4.27 -5.05
C PHE A 29 -15.82 -4.45 -4.29
N SER A 30 -15.76 -4.63 -2.99
CA SER A 30 -16.90 -4.94 -2.14
C SER A 30 -17.11 -3.86 -1.08
N THR A 31 -18.36 -3.56 -0.75
CA THR A 31 -18.68 -2.67 0.37
C THR A 31 -18.24 -3.25 1.71
N GLY A 32 -18.11 -4.57 1.80
CA GLY A 32 -17.59 -5.27 3.00
C GLY A 32 -16.09 -5.47 3.00
N TRP A 33 -15.32 -4.63 2.30
CA TRP A 33 -13.90 -4.83 2.10
C TRP A 33 -13.09 -4.93 3.39
N GLN A 34 -13.47 -4.22 4.44
CA GLN A 34 -12.77 -4.30 5.72
C GLN A 34 -12.91 -5.68 6.36
N LYS A 35 -14.06 -6.32 6.18
CA LYS A 35 -14.27 -7.70 6.65
C LYS A 35 -13.62 -8.73 5.74
N GLU A 36 -13.50 -8.41 4.46
CA GLU A 36 -12.83 -9.28 3.49
C GLU A 36 -11.32 -9.34 3.77
N ALA A 37 -10.72 -8.25 4.26
CA ALA A 37 -9.28 -8.12 4.43
C ALA A 37 -8.72 -9.19 5.35
N LYS A 38 -7.84 -10.04 4.82
CA LYS A 38 -7.19 -11.12 5.55
C LYS A 38 -5.97 -11.61 4.76
N PRO A 39 -5.03 -12.34 5.40
CA PRO A 39 -3.83 -12.82 4.71
C PRO A 39 -4.13 -14.07 3.87
N ASP A 40 -4.91 -13.91 2.83
CA ASP A 40 -5.35 -14.99 1.95
C ASP A 40 -5.35 -14.52 0.50
N ALA A 41 -4.51 -15.12 -0.33
CA ALA A 41 -4.37 -14.77 -1.74
C ALA A 41 -5.36 -15.49 -2.66
N THR A 42 -6.19 -16.37 -2.14
CA THR A 42 -7.12 -17.18 -2.96
C THR A 42 -7.94 -16.33 -3.94
N PRO A 43 -8.48 -15.15 -3.57
CA PRO A 43 -9.28 -14.36 -4.51
C PRO A 43 -8.55 -13.94 -5.79
N TRP A 44 -7.22 -13.96 -5.82
CA TRP A 44 -6.44 -13.57 -6.99
C TRP A 44 -5.99 -14.74 -7.85
N GLY A 45 -6.35 -15.96 -7.46
CA GLY A 45 -6.12 -17.13 -8.29
C GLY A 45 -7.06 -17.17 -9.50
N ASN A 46 -6.90 -18.18 -10.34
CA ASN A 46 -7.80 -18.45 -11.48
C ASN A 46 -7.89 -17.33 -12.53
N GLY A 47 -6.82 -16.54 -12.69
CA GLY A 47 -6.75 -15.55 -13.76
C GLY A 47 -7.66 -14.33 -13.60
N VAL A 48 -8.19 -14.08 -12.41
CA VAL A 48 -9.00 -12.88 -12.17
C VAL A 48 -8.14 -11.63 -12.17
N ASP A 49 -8.74 -10.52 -12.55
CA ASP A 49 -8.05 -9.25 -12.71
C ASP A 49 -8.48 -8.21 -11.67
N PHE A 50 -8.32 -8.56 -10.39
CA PHE A 50 -8.50 -7.60 -9.31
C PHE A 50 -7.17 -6.94 -8.97
N ASN A 51 -7.21 -5.65 -8.65
CA ASN A 51 -6.11 -5.02 -7.95
C ASN A 51 -6.09 -5.51 -6.50
N ILE A 52 -5.00 -5.23 -5.80
CA ILE A 52 -4.78 -5.66 -4.42
C ILE A 52 -4.87 -4.45 -3.50
N GLY A 53 -5.75 -4.50 -2.50
CA GLY A 53 -5.76 -3.53 -1.42
C GLY A 53 -5.00 -4.09 -0.22
N VAL A 54 -4.23 -3.25 0.45
CA VAL A 54 -3.56 -3.60 1.70
C VAL A 54 -4.21 -2.81 2.83
N TYR A 55 -4.83 -3.53 3.75
CA TYR A 55 -5.55 -2.94 4.87
C TYR A 55 -4.58 -2.59 6.01
N CYS A 56 -4.72 -1.39 6.55
CA CYS A 56 -3.95 -0.98 7.72
C CYS A 56 -4.69 -1.41 8.98
N GLY A 57 -4.25 -2.52 9.56
CA GLY A 57 -4.69 -2.94 10.88
C GLY A 57 -3.92 -2.21 11.98
N VAL A 58 -3.98 -2.74 13.19
CA VAL A 58 -3.43 -2.05 14.38
C VAL A 58 -1.91 -1.99 14.42
N MET A 59 -1.22 -2.76 13.57
CA MET A 59 0.24 -2.84 13.60
C MET A 59 0.89 -2.39 12.30
N LEU A 60 0.14 -1.78 11.39
CA LEU A 60 0.66 -1.34 10.10
C LEU A 60 0.32 0.11 9.84
N ILE A 61 1.35 0.90 9.55
CA ILE A 61 1.21 2.28 9.10
C ILE A 61 1.90 2.40 7.75
N ILE A 62 1.25 3.10 6.82
CA ILE A 62 1.81 3.34 5.50
C ILE A 62 1.89 4.84 5.28
N VAL A 63 3.08 5.31 4.94
CA VAL A 63 3.31 6.69 4.54
C VAL A 63 3.11 6.76 3.03
N ASP A 64 2.20 7.63 2.60
CA ASP A 64 1.84 7.81 1.20
C ASP A 64 2.38 9.17 0.74
N ILE A 65 3.39 9.15 -0.12
CA ILE A 65 4.10 10.33 -0.59
C ILE A 65 3.66 10.65 -2.01
N ASP A 66 3.04 11.80 -2.19
CA ASP A 66 2.55 12.26 -3.49
C ASP A 66 3.49 13.26 -4.15
N ILE A 67 3.62 13.17 -5.47
CA ILE A 67 4.36 14.14 -6.29
C ILE A 67 3.52 14.53 -7.51
N LYS A 68 2.46 15.28 -7.29
CA LYS A 68 1.58 15.74 -8.37
C LYS A 68 1.05 17.14 -8.10
N ASN A 69 0.57 17.82 -9.14
CA ASN A 69 -0.08 19.14 -9.03
C ASN A 69 0.77 20.16 -8.27
N SER A 70 2.05 20.26 -8.61
CA SER A 70 3.01 21.20 -7.98
C SER A 70 3.36 20.84 -6.53
N ILE A 71 2.89 19.70 -6.02
CA ILE A 71 3.24 19.22 -4.69
C ILE A 71 4.41 18.26 -4.80
N ASP A 72 5.50 18.54 -4.09
CA ASP A 72 6.66 17.66 -3.99
C ASP A 72 6.70 17.02 -2.61
N GLY A 73 5.94 15.94 -2.44
CA GLY A 73 5.92 15.21 -1.18
C GLY A 73 7.26 14.58 -0.85
N GLU A 74 8.08 14.23 -1.85
CA GLU A 74 9.41 13.66 -1.58
C GLU A 74 10.32 14.66 -0.87
N ALA A 75 10.35 15.92 -1.34
CA ALA A 75 11.16 16.93 -0.68
C ALA A 75 10.67 17.20 0.74
N ALA A 76 9.36 17.29 0.92
CA ALA A 76 8.75 17.49 2.23
C ALA A 76 9.05 16.32 3.18
N TRP A 77 8.96 15.09 2.67
CA TRP A 77 9.27 13.88 3.44
C TRP A 77 10.73 13.86 3.88
N LYS A 78 11.66 14.12 2.95
CA LYS A 78 13.09 14.13 3.26
C LYS A 78 13.45 15.16 4.32
N ALA A 79 12.77 16.30 4.31
CA ALA A 79 13.01 17.35 5.29
C ALA A 79 12.66 16.91 6.72
N LEU A 80 11.79 15.92 6.89
CA LEU A 80 11.42 15.41 8.20
C LEU A 80 12.52 14.54 8.83
N GLY A 81 13.43 13.98 8.02
CA GLY A 81 14.54 13.18 8.53
C GLY A 81 14.14 11.85 9.16
N ILE A 82 12.99 11.31 8.83
CA ILE A 82 12.51 10.05 9.39
C ILE A 82 13.18 8.88 8.68
N LYS A 83 13.66 7.90 9.44
CA LYS A 83 14.28 6.70 8.90
C LYS A 83 13.26 5.90 8.08
N GLU A 84 13.65 5.50 6.87
CA GLU A 84 12.79 4.76 5.98
C GLU A 84 12.89 3.25 6.21
N SER A 85 11.74 2.60 6.30
CA SER A 85 11.65 1.15 6.25
C SER A 85 12.06 0.65 4.86
N LEU A 86 12.54 -0.58 4.78
CA LEU A 86 12.92 -1.19 3.50
C LEU A 86 11.72 -1.60 2.64
N PHE A 87 10.56 -1.78 3.23
CA PHE A 87 9.38 -2.18 2.47
C PHE A 87 8.75 -0.95 1.81
N GLN A 88 9.02 -0.76 0.53
CA GLN A 88 8.57 0.41 -0.22
C GLN A 88 7.99 0.03 -1.56
N VAL A 89 7.04 0.83 -2.03
CA VAL A 89 6.35 0.61 -3.30
C VAL A 89 6.32 1.93 -4.07
N ARG A 90 6.72 1.89 -5.36
CA ARG A 90 6.51 3.01 -6.26
C ARG A 90 5.05 3.01 -6.71
N THR A 91 4.34 4.12 -6.49
CA THR A 91 2.93 4.20 -6.86
C THR A 91 2.74 4.48 -8.36
N ALA A 92 1.53 4.24 -8.84
CA ALA A 92 1.19 4.46 -10.25
C ALA A 92 1.43 5.90 -10.70
N SER A 93 1.25 6.87 -9.83
CA SER A 93 1.47 8.29 -10.14
C SER A 93 2.91 8.75 -9.95
N GLY A 94 3.82 7.85 -9.56
CA GLY A 94 5.24 8.15 -9.39
C GLY A 94 5.68 8.51 -7.99
N GLY A 95 4.75 8.56 -7.03
CA GLY A 95 5.08 8.73 -5.61
C GLY A 95 5.57 7.45 -4.97
N ARG A 96 5.54 7.38 -3.65
CA ARG A 96 5.97 6.19 -2.89
C ARG A 96 5.02 5.88 -1.75
N HIS A 97 4.91 4.59 -1.47
CA HIS A 97 4.40 4.11 -0.19
C HIS A 97 5.56 3.51 0.60
N ILE A 98 5.67 3.86 1.87
CA ILE A 98 6.64 3.26 2.78
C ILE A 98 5.85 2.58 3.90
N TYR A 99 6.05 1.29 4.09
CA TYR A 99 5.31 0.47 5.04
C TYR A 99 6.09 0.35 6.34
N TYR A 100 5.43 0.64 7.46
CA TYR A 100 6.03 0.51 8.78
C TYR A 100 5.22 -0.43 9.64
N LEU A 101 5.88 -1.43 10.21
CA LEU A 101 5.28 -2.22 11.27
C LEU A 101 5.47 -1.47 12.58
N VAL A 102 4.40 -1.30 13.34
CA VAL A 102 4.42 -0.58 14.60
C VAL A 102 3.89 -1.46 15.71
N PRO A 103 4.33 -1.24 16.98
CA PRO A 103 3.81 -2.02 18.09
C PRO A 103 2.30 -1.87 18.25
N LYS A 104 1.64 -2.95 18.64
CA LYS A 104 0.22 -2.91 18.97
C LYS A 104 -0.01 -1.85 20.06
N GLY A 105 -1.02 -1.03 19.88
CA GLY A 105 -1.32 0.06 20.80
C GLY A 105 -0.72 1.40 20.42
N THR A 106 0.07 1.45 19.35
CA THR A 106 0.56 2.72 18.80
C THR A 106 -0.63 3.56 18.34
N LYS A 107 -0.69 4.81 18.80
CA LYS A 107 -1.82 5.70 18.51
C LYS A 107 -1.44 6.69 17.41
N ILE A 108 -1.58 6.28 16.16
CA ILE A 108 -1.39 7.14 15.01
C ILE A 108 -2.65 7.06 14.16
N ALA A 109 -3.20 8.21 13.81
CA ALA A 109 -4.43 8.29 13.02
C ALA A 109 -4.14 8.51 11.55
N ASN A 110 -5.09 8.15 10.69
CA ASN A 110 -5.07 8.53 9.28
C ASN A 110 -5.04 10.05 9.17
N SER A 111 -4.23 10.57 8.23
CA SER A 111 -4.15 12.02 8.01
C SER A 111 -3.73 12.31 6.57
N ALA A 112 -4.06 13.50 6.09
CA ALA A 112 -3.66 13.97 4.77
C ALA A 112 -2.90 15.28 4.94
N SER A 113 -1.66 15.33 4.44
CA SER A 113 -0.79 16.51 4.44
C SER A 113 -0.58 17.18 5.80
N LYS A 114 -0.84 16.48 6.90
CA LYS A 114 -0.70 17.08 8.25
C LYS A 114 0.73 17.17 8.74
N ILE A 115 1.55 16.15 8.45
CA ILE A 115 2.95 16.15 8.90
C ILE A 115 3.85 16.87 7.90
N ALA A 116 3.48 16.87 6.63
CA ALA A 116 4.18 17.59 5.56
C ALA A 116 3.29 17.62 4.33
N ASP A 117 3.45 18.63 3.48
CA ASP A 117 2.68 18.73 2.25
C ASP A 117 2.94 17.54 1.32
N GLY A 118 1.87 16.91 0.85
CA GLY A 118 1.96 15.76 -0.03
C GLY A 118 2.31 14.46 0.68
N VAL A 119 2.29 14.43 2.01
CA VAL A 119 2.57 13.24 2.80
C VAL A 119 1.35 12.87 3.63
N ASP A 120 0.73 11.76 3.27
CA ASP A 120 -0.44 11.22 3.97
C ASP A 120 -0.03 10.05 4.86
N ILE A 121 -0.75 9.86 5.94
CA ILE A 121 -0.59 8.69 6.80
C ILE A 121 -1.83 7.82 6.66
N ARG A 122 -1.62 6.55 6.31
CA ARG A 122 -2.66 5.52 6.34
C ARG A 122 -2.41 4.64 7.56
N ALA A 123 -3.35 4.64 8.46
CA ALA A 123 -3.25 3.91 9.72
C ALA A 123 -4.51 3.05 9.91
N VAL A 124 -4.75 2.56 11.11
CA VAL A 124 -5.84 1.63 11.39
C VAL A 124 -7.17 2.07 10.75
N GLY A 125 -7.80 1.15 10.02
CA GLY A 125 -9.04 1.42 9.31
C GLY A 125 -8.85 1.93 7.88
N GLY A 126 -7.66 2.37 7.50
CA GLY A 126 -7.34 2.82 6.15
C GLY A 126 -6.78 1.71 5.27
N TYR A 127 -6.47 2.04 4.04
CA TYR A 127 -5.85 1.10 3.11
C TYR A 127 -5.06 1.84 2.04
N VAL A 128 -4.22 1.08 1.33
CA VAL A 128 -3.57 1.54 0.10
C VAL A 128 -3.75 0.49 -0.98
N VAL A 129 -3.56 0.91 -2.23
CA VAL A 129 -3.43 -0.04 -3.34
C VAL A 129 -2.02 -0.63 -3.26
N GLY A 130 -1.94 -1.94 -3.29
CA GLY A 130 -0.69 -2.67 -3.05
C GLY A 130 0.12 -2.97 -4.29
N PRO A 131 1.34 -3.48 -4.11
CA PRO A 131 2.23 -3.82 -5.21
C PRO A 131 1.62 -4.92 -6.09
N GLY A 132 1.90 -4.87 -7.37
CA GLY A 132 1.31 -5.77 -8.36
C GLY A 132 0.04 -5.23 -8.98
N SER A 133 -0.51 -4.15 -8.46
CA SER A 133 -1.71 -3.51 -8.99
C SER A 133 -1.38 -2.54 -10.12
N GLU A 134 -2.40 -2.15 -10.87
CA GLU A 134 -2.26 -1.24 -12.00
C GLU A 134 -3.44 -0.28 -12.03
N VAL A 135 -3.15 1.02 -12.16
CA VAL A 135 -4.18 2.08 -12.22
C VAL A 135 -3.83 2.99 -13.39
N ASP A 136 -4.80 3.20 -14.29
CA ASP A 136 -4.64 4.05 -15.48
C ASP A 136 -3.40 3.65 -16.30
N GLY A 137 -3.15 2.35 -16.43
CA GLY A 137 -2.03 1.81 -17.19
C GLY A 137 -0.68 1.87 -16.49
N SER A 138 -0.59 2.42 -15.30
CA SER A 138 0.65 2.50 -14.53
C SER A 138 0.64 1.54 -13.35
N LYS A 139 1.81 0.99 -13.05
CA LYS A 139 1.95 -0.10 -12.08
C LYS A 139 2.38 0.40 -10.70
N TYR A 140 1.93 -0.33 -9.68
CA TYR A 140 2.47 -0.25 -8.33
C TYR A 140 3.59 -1.28 -8.22
N THR A 141 4.83 -0.83 -8.05
CA THR A 141 6.01 -1.68 -8.18
C THR A 141 6.84 -1.64 -6.90
N PRO A 142 7.22 -2.81 -6.34
CA PRO A 142 8.13 -2.84 -5.19
C PRO A 142 9.46 -2.18 -5.56
N ILE A 143 10.00 -1.34 -4.66
CA ILE A 143 11.27 -0.64 -4.90
C ILE A 143 12.44 -1.56 -4.53
N ASN A 144 12.36 -2.25 -3.41
CA ASN A 144 13.40 -3.15 -2.93
C ASN A 144 13.08 -4.59 -3.28
N VAL A 145 13.01 -4.85 -4.58
CA VAL A 145 12.60 -6.16 -5.10
C VAL A 145 13.55 -7.26 -4.66
N GLY A 146 12.98 -8.37 -4.26
CA GLY A 146 13.72 -9.59 -3.94
C GLY A 146 14.35 -9.62 -2.58
N ALA A 147 14.74 -8.48 -2.05
CA ALA A 147 15.40 -8.48 -0.76
C ALA A 147 14.41 -8.47 0.39
N THR A 148 13.23 -7.85 0.20
CA THR A 148 12.61 -7.47 1.44
C THR A 148 11.14 -7.32 1.44
N MET A 149 10.49 -7.70 0.38
CA MET A 149 9.06 -7.93 0.53
C MET A 149 8.78 -8.90 1.66
N MET A 150 9.82 -9.65 2.07
CA MET A 150 9.68 -10.71 3.05
C MET A 150 10.16 -10.33 4.45
N GLU A 151 10.63 -9.12 4.66
CA GLU A 151 11.17 -8.74 5.96
C GLU A 151 10.44 -7.58 6.62
#